data_6800ebc015f741365129eeccee3c9343
#
_entry.id   6800ebc015f741365129eeccee3c9343
#
_cell.length_a   1.000
_cell.length_b   1.000
_cell.length_c   1.000
_cell.angle_alpha   90.00
_cell.angle_beta   90.00
_cell.angle_gamma   90.00
#
_symmetry.space_group_name_H-M   'P 1'
#
loop_
_entity.id
_entity.type
_entity.pdbx_description
1 polymer ?
#
loop_
_entity_poly.entity_id
_entity_poly.type
_entity_poly.pdbx_seq_one_letter_code
_entity_poly.pdbx_strand_id
1 'polypeptide(L)'
;LHLSIRRQRQMCIRDRSKAINSLNDDINELAFELIARYQPVASDLRFIKSCFEIAYTLSRFGRYSYDITLVTHEFGKLKKCDKSAVEKAGKHTVKMINASLTAFKKRDAKANINIHNMDKKVDEIYKNFIAEIRASTKDEDIIITRGCSVSASLILRYVERIADHATYIAESVSYIKTAKKYRRR
;
A
#
# COMPACT_ATOMS: atom_id res chain seq x y z
N LEU A 1 -21.31 -21.49 -6.50
CA LEU A 1 -21.52 -20.03 -6.60
C LEU A 1 -20.42 -19.23 -5.86
N HIS A 2 -20.09 -19.55 -4.61
CA HIS A 2 -19.11 -18.78 -3.82
C HIS A 2 -17.67 -18.83 -4.36
N LEU A 3 -17.22 -19.93 -4.91
CA LEU A 3 -15.89 -20.08 -5.51
C LEU A 3 -15.77 -19.29 -6.82
N SER A 4 -16.83 -19.26 -7.62
CA SER A 4 -16.90 -18.48 -8.86
C SER A 4 -16.77 -16.97 -8.58
N ILE A 5 -17.51 -16.43 -7.60
CA ILE A 5 -17.45 -15.01 -7.23
C ILE A 5 -16.07 -14.61 -6.70
N ARG A 6 -15.42 -15.48 -5.90
CA ARG A 6 -14.05 -15.21 -5.41
C ARG A 6 -13.06 -15.17 -6.54
N ARG A 7 -13.10 -16.15 -7.45
CA ARG A 7 -12.24 -16.20 -8.63
C ARG A 7 -12.43 -14.97 -9.52
N GLN A 8 -13.69 -14.57 -9.73
CA GLN A 8 -14.02 -13.38 -10.52
C GLN A 8 -13.43 -12.10 -9.87
N ARG A 9 -13.56 -11.93 -8.55
CA ARG A 9 -12.95 -10.80 -7.83
C ARG A 9 -11.43 -10.78 -7.96
N GLN A 10 -10.78 -11.94 -7.81
CA GLN A 10 -9.33 -12.06 -7.96
C GLN A 10 -8.89 -11.66 -9.37
N MET A 11 -9.58 -12.13 -10.42
CA MET A 11 -9.29 -11.74 -11.80
C MET A 11 -9.46 -10.24 -12.01
N CYS A 12 -10.54 -9.66 -11.50
CA CYS A 12 -10.79 -8.21 -11.60
C CYS A 12 -9.68 -7.39 -10.92
N ILE A 13 -9.22 -7.78 -9.73
CA ILE A 13 -8.13 -7.10 -9.02
C ILE A 13 -6.81 -7.26 -9.78
N ARG A 14 -6.52 -8.44 -10.31
CA ARG A 14 -5.35 -8.68 -11.15
C ARG A 14 -5.32 -7.78 -12.39
N ASP A 15 -6.47 -7.70 -13.09
CA ASP A 15 -6.54 -6.92 -14.32
C ASP A 15 -6.41 -5.41 -14.05
N ARG A 16 -6.99 -4.92 -12.95
CA ARG A 16 -6.79 -3.54 -12.48
C ARG A 16 -5.34 -3.28 -12.07
N SER A 17 -4.69 -4.24 -11.41
CA SER A 17 -3.26 -4.13 -11.05
C SER A 17 -2.38 -4.01 -12.30
N LYS A 18 -2.67 -4.79 -13.36
CA LYS A 18 -1.97 -4.68 -14.66
C LYS A 18 -2.21 -3.32 -15.31
N ALA A 19 -3.46 -2.83 -15.32
CA ALA A 19 -3.80 -1.53 -15.89
C ALA A 19 -3.06 -0.38 -15.18
N ILE A 20 -2.97 -0.42 -13.84
CA ILE A 20 -2.19 0.58 -13.08
C ILE A 20 -0.71 0.50 -13.41
N ASN A 21 -0.17 -0.70 -13.62
CA ASN A 21 1.24 -0.86 -14.01
C ASN A 21 1.50 -0.31 -15.41
N SER A 22 0.60 -0.54 -16.39
CA SER A 22 0.70 0.08 -17.72
C SER A 22 0.68 1.61 -17.64
N LEU A 23 -0.21 2.19 -16.82
CA LEU A 23 -0.24 3.65 -16.60
C LEU A 23 1.06 4.18 -15.98
N ASN A 24 1.72 3.39 -15.11
CA ASN A 24 3.03 3.77 -14.59
C ASN A 24 4.07 3.85 -15.73
N ASP A 25 4.06 2.89 -16.66
CA ASP A 25 5.00 2.88 -17.78
C ASP A 25 4.72 4.07 -18.72
N ASP A 26 3.46 4.36 -19.03
CA ASP A 26 3.06 5.51 -19.85
C ASP A 26 3.49 6.85 -19.21
N ILE A 27 3.33 6.98 -17.88
CA ILE A 27 3.79 8.18 -17.15
C ILE A 27 5.30 8.33 -17.20
N ASN A 28 6.03 7.23 -17.08
CA ASN A 28 7.49 7.23 -17.14
C ASN A 28 7.98 7.66 -18.54
N GLU A 29 7.40 7.14 -19.61
CA GLU A 29 7.74 7.53 -20.98
C GLU A 29 7.46 9.01 -21.21
N LEU A 30 6.27 9.49 -20.85
CA LEU A 30 5.91 10.89 -20.96
C LEU A 30 6.85 11.80 -20.16
N ALA A 31 7.22 11.40 -18.96
CA ALA A 31 8.13 12.16 -18.11
C ALA A 31 9.54 12.27 -18.72
N PHE A 32 10.07 11.17 -19.30
CA PHE A 32 11.34 11.18 -20.03
C PHE A 32 11.27 12.07 -21.26
N GLU A 33 10.18 12.00 -22.04
CA GLU A 33 9.98 12.87 -23.20
C GLU A 33 9.97 14.35 -22.81
N LEU A 34 9.27 14.73 -21.74
CA LEU A 34 9.23 16.10 -21.25
C LEU A 34 10.62 16.58 -20.81
N ILE A 35 11.41 15.76 -20.14
CA ILE A 35 12.78 16.11 -19.74
C ILE A 35 13.66 16.34 -20.98
N ALA A 36 13.60 15.42 -21.95
CA ALA A 36 14.42 15.48 -23.16
C ALA A 36 14.09 16.70 -24.03
N ARG A 37 12.80 17.02 -24.22
CA ARG A 37 12.35 18.11 -25.09
C ARG A 37 12.47 19.49 -24.47
N TYR A 38 12.14 19.62 -23.18
CA TYR A 38 11.96 20.94 -22.55
C TYR A 38 13.02 21.30 -21.52
N GLN A 39 13.88 20.35 -21.14
CA GLN A 39 14.98 20.53 -20.18
C GLN A 39 14.53 21.29 -18.91
N PRO A 40 13.46 20.82 -18.23
CA PRO A 40 12.88 21.53 -17.10
C PRO A 40 13.90 21.66 -15.97
N VAL A 41 13.81 22.77 -15.22
CA VAL A 41 14.71 23.05 -14.10
C VAL A 41 13.94 23.27 -12.80
N ALA A 42 14.65 23.29 -11.69
CA ALA A 42 14.15 23.65 -10.36
C ALA A 42 12.84 22.94 -9.98
N SER A 43 11.74 23.65 -9.81
CA SER A 43 10.44 23.11 -9.36
C SER A 43 9.83 22.13 -10.36
N ASP A 44 9.97 22.38 -11.64
CA ASP A 44 9.36 21.57 -12.69
C ASP A 44 10.07 20.22 -12.82
N LEU A 45 11.40 20.22 -12.75
CA LEU A 45 12.17 18.98 -12.70
C LEU A 45 11.85 18.16 -11.43
N ARG A 46 11.69 18.82 -10.26
CA ARG A 46 11.28 18.13 -9.04
C ARG A 46 9.89 17.54 -9.16
N PHE A 47 8.96 18.24 -9.80
CA PHE A 47 7.61 17.74 -10.04
C PHE A 47 7.64 16.50 -10.93
N ILE A 48 8.32 16.55 -12.08
CA ILE A 48 8.43 15.43 -13.02
C ILE A 48 9.11 14.23 -12.32
N LYS A 49 10.21 14.48 -11.60
CA LYS A 49 10.86 13.43 -10.80
C LYS A 49 9.90 12.79 -9.79
N SER A 50 9.08 13.60 -9.13
CA SER A 50 8.10 13.08 -8.16
C SER A 50 6.98 12.28 -8.84
N CYS A 51 6.65 12.58 -10.10
CA CYS A 51 5.69 11.78 -10.86
C CYS A 51 6.16 10.33 -11.07
N PHE A 52 7.45 10.10 -11.34
CA PHE A 52 8.02 8.75 -11.40
C PHE A 52 7.79 7.97 -10.09
N GLU A 53 8.12 8.60 -8.94
CA GLU A 53 8.01 7.97 -7.64
C GLU A 53 6.55 7.69 -7.26
N ILE A 54 5.65 8.62 -7.58
CA ILE A 54 4.22 8.49 -7.29
C ILE A 54 3.58 7.42 -8.19
N ALA A 55 3.88 7.41 -9.49
CA ALA A 55 3.36 6.42 -10.42
C ALA A 55 3.79 5.00 -10.02
N TYR A 56 5.09 4.82 -9.70
CA TYR A 56 5.59 3.56 -9.15
C TYR A 56 4.87 3.16 -7.86
N THR A 57 4.68 4.10 -6.94
CA THR A 57 3.97 3.86 -5.67
C THR A 57 2.53 3.38 -5.90
N LEU A 58 1.82 4.00 -6.84
CA LEU A 58 0.45 3.58 -7.20
C LEU A 58 0.42 2.18 -7.82
N SER A 59 1.42 1.83 -8.64
CA SER A 59 1.52 0.47 -9.19
C SER A 59 1.72 -0.57 -8.08
N ARG A 60 2.46 -0.22 -7.01
CA ARG A 60 2.65 -1.09 -5.84
C ARG A 60 1.36 -1.33 -5.05
N PHE A 61 0.46 -0.35 -4.96
CA PHE A 61 -0.87 -0.56 -4.37
C PHE A 61 -1.64 -1.66 -5.13
N GLY A 62 -1.63 -1.61 -6.46
CA GLY A 62 -2.25 -2.64 -7.29
C GLY A 62 -1.63 -4.03 -7.04
N ARG A 63 -0.31 -4.10 -6.99
CA ARG A 63 0.43 -5.35 -6.76
C ARG A 63 0.09 -5.97 -5.41
N TYR A 64 0.23 -5.22 -4.31
CA TYR A 64 -0.05 -5.75 -2.98
C TYR A 64 -1.53 -6.10 -2.77
N SER A 65 -2.45 -5.33 -3.38
CA SER A 65 -3.86 -5.70 -3.37
C SER A 65 -4.11 -7.05 -4.05
N TYR A 66 -3.40 -7.34 -5.14
CA TYR A 66 -3.46 -8.65 -5.79
C TYR A 66 -2.86 -9.75 -4.92
N ASP A 67 -1.69 -9.51 -4.30
CA ASP A 67 -1.04 -10.45 -3.40
C ASP A 67 -1.94 -10.82 -2.19
N ILE A 68 -2.70 -9.87 -1.63
CA ILE A 68 -3.72 -10.14 -0.61
C ILE A 68 -4.79 -11.11 -1.13
N THR A 69 -5.22 -10.98 -2.40
CA THR A 69 -6.20 -11.92 -2.96
C THR A 69 -5.64 -13.32 -3.15
N LEU A 70 -4.35 -13.44 -3.46
CA LEU A 70 -3.68 -14.75 -3.53
C LEU A 70 -3.69 -15.44 -2.17
N VAL A 71 -3.30 -14.74 -1.10
CA VAL A 71 -3.35 -15.28 0.27
C VAL A 71 -4.77 -15.75 0.62
N THR A 72 -5.79 -14.92 0.36
CA THR A 72 -7.18 -15.29 0.65
C THR A 72 -7.68 -16.47 -0.19
N HIS A 73 -7.09 -16.71 -1.36
CA HIS A 73 -7.42 -17.86 -2.20
C HIS A 73 -6.75 -19.13 -1.70
N GLU A 74 -5.45 -19.08 -1.37
CA GLU A 74 -4.67 -20.24 -0.91
C GLU A 74 -5.16 -20.79 0.43
N PHE A 75 -5.39 -19.91 1.41
CA PHE A 75 -5.84 -20.32 2.74
C PHE A 75 -7.35 -20.62 2.82
N GLY A 76 -8.12 -20.32 1.80
CA GLY A 76 -9.49 -20.79 1.52
C GLY A 76 -10.55 -20.49 2.58
N LYS A 77 -10.52 -21.18 3.73
CA LYS A 77 -11.61 -21.14 4.73
C LYS A 77 -11.34 -20.14 5.86
N LEU A 78 -11.08 -18.85 5.53
CA LEU A 78 -10.84 -17.78 6.50
C LEU A 78 -12.11 -17.29 7.25
N LYS A 79 -13.26 -17.95 7.07
CA LYS A 79 -14.53 -17.53 7.71
C LYS A 79 -14.48 -17.60 9.23
N LYS A 80 -13.75 -18.56 9.77
CA LYS A 80 -13.62 -18.79 11.22
C LYS A 80 -12.48 -18.00 11.87
N CYS A 81 -11.64 -17.32 11.06
CA CYS A 81 -10.52 -16.56 11.58
C CYS A 81 -10.97 -15.19 12.10
N ASP A 82 -10.35 -14.73 13.18
CA ASP A 82 -10.47 -13.33 13.58
C ASP A 82 -9.84 -12.42 12.53
N LYS A 83 -10.56 -11.37 12.16
CA LYS A 83 -10.17 -10.41 11.12
C LYS A 83 -10.02 -9.00 11.67
N SER A 84 -10.21 -8.82 12.96
CA SER A 84 -10.27 -7.51 13.62
C SER A 84 -9.03 -6.66 13.32
N ALA A 85 -7.83 -7.23 13.48
CA ALA A 85 -6.57 -6.57 13.20
C ALA A 85 -6.44 -6.19 11.72
N VAL A 86 -6.76 -7.13 10.81
CA VAL A 86 -6.70 -6.90 9.36
C VAL A 86 -7.68 -5.80 8.92
N GLU A 87 -8.91 -5.83 9.42
CA GLU A 87 -9.93 -4.83 9.11
C GLU A 87 -9.53 -3.46 9.65
N LYS A 88 -9.01 -3.40 10.87
CA LYS A 88 -8.54 -2.16 11.50
C LYS A 88 -7.39 -1.55 10.72
N ALA A 89 -6.36 -2.33 10.41
CA ALA A 89 -5.23 -1.89 9.60
C ALA A 89 -5.67 -1.43 8.21
N GLY A 90 -6.50 -2.22 7.52
CA GLY A 90 -7.03 -1.89 6.20
C GLY A 90 -7.80 -0.57 6.17
N LYS A 91 -8.66 -0.32 7.15
CA LYS A 91 -9.40 0.95 7.27
C LYS A 91 -8.46 2.15 7.46
N HIS A 92 -7.39 1.99 8.26
CA HIS A 92 -6.37 3.04 8.44
C HIS A 92 -5.61 3.29 7.15
N THR A 93 -5.17 2.24 6.46
CA THR A 93 -4.42 2.33 5.20
C THR A 93 -5.23 3.00 4.10
N VAL A 94 -6.53 2.69 3.97
CA VAL A 94 -7.41 3.39 3.00
C VAL A 94 -7.50 4.89 3.29
N LYS A 95 -7.58 5.29 4.57
CA LYS A 95 -7.55 6.71 4.95
C LYS A 95 -6.21 7.36 4.58
N MET A 96 -5.08 6.66 4.76
CA MET A 96 -3.76 7.16 4.40
C MET A 96 -3.62 7.36 2.89
N ILE A 97 -4.09 6.41 2.07
CA ILE A 97 -4.10 6.53 0.61
C ILE A 97 -4.88 7.79 0.19
N ASN A 98 -6.09 7.95 0.69
CA ASN A 98 -6.92 9.11 0.37
C ASN A 98 -6.29 10.44 0.81
N ALA A 99 -5.66 10.46 1.99
CA ALA A 99 -4.94 11.63 2.50
C ALA A 99 -3.73 11.97 1.60
N SER A 100 -2.93 10.98 1.20
CA SER A 100 -1.76 11.18 0.35
C SER A 100 -2.14 11.65 -1.06
N LEU A 101 -3.18 11.09 -1.66
CA LEU A 101 -3.70 11.53 -2.95
C LEU A 101 -4.28 12.96 -2.88
N THR A 102 -4.95 13.29 -1.77
CA THR A 102 -5.47 14.65 -1.54
C THR A 102 -4.32 15.63 -1.38
N ALA A 103 -3.28 15.28 -0.63
CA ALA A 103 -2.07 16.06 -0.48
C ALA A 103 -1.39 16.34 -1.83
N PHE A 104 -1.31 15.32 -2.69
CA PHE A 104 -0.77 15.47 -4.04
C PHE A 104 -1.61 16.44 -4.89
N LYS A 105 -2.93 16.25 -4.95
CA LYS A 105 -3.84 17.13 -5.70
C LYS A 105 -3.75 18.59 -5.24
N LYS A 106 -3.65 18.84 -3.93
CA LYS A 106 -3.58 20.17 -3.33
C LYS A 106 -2.15 20.71 -3.23
N ARG A 107 -1.13 19.92 -3.58
CA ARG A 107 0.28 20.22 -3.36
C ARG A 107 0.58 20.62 -1.90
N ASP A 108 -0.05 19.94 -0.96
CA ASP A 108 0.06 20.22 0.48
C ASP A 108 1.24 19.46 1.11
N ALA A 109 2.38 20.12 1.23
CA ALA A 109 3.56 19.55 1.87
C ALA A 109 3.40 19.31 3.38
N LYS A 110 2.45 19.98 4.06
CA LYS A 110 2.26 19.86 5.51
C LYS A 110 1.55 18.54 5.88
N ALA A 111 0.78 17.98 4.94
CA ALA A 111 0.07 16.70 5.14
C ALA A 111 1.03 15.54 5.45
N ASN A 112 2.31 15.63 5.08
CA ASN A 112 3.32 14.61 5.30
C ASN A 112 3.43 14.19 6.77
N ILE A 113 3.42 15.13 7.73
CA ILE A 113 3.53 14.84 9.17
C ILE A 113 2.34 13.99 9.63
N ASN A 114 1.13 14.36 9.21
CA ASN A 114 -0.09 13.62 9.59
C ASN A 114 -0.08 12.20 9.03
N ILE A 115 0.35 12.03 7.76
CA ILE A 115 0.38 10.73 7.09
C ILE A 115 1.40 9.80 7.78
N HIS A 116 2.58 10.29 8.17
CA HIS A 116 3.53 9.53 8.97
C HIS A 116 3.01 9.14 10.37
N ASN A 117 2.19 9.99 10.99
CA ASN A 117 1.56 9.62 12.26
C ASN A 117 0.45 8.56 12.10
N MET A 118 -0.20 8.54 10.93
CA MET A 118 -1.15 7.46 10.61
C MET A 118 -0.43 6.15 10.33
N ASP A 119 0.74 6.19 9.70
CA ASP A 119 1.59 5.04 9.40
C ASP A 119 2.01 4.30 10.68
N LYS A 120 2.48 5.03 11.68
CA LYS A 120 2.84 4.45 12.99
C LYS A 120 1.71 3.61 13.60
N LYS A 121 0.45 3.98 13.37
CA LYS A 121 -0.70 3.22 13.88
C LYS A 121 -0.87 1.89 13.14
N VAL A 122 -0.57 1.84 11.84
CA VAL A 122 -0.60 0.59 11.06
C VAL A 122 0.53 -0.32 11.51
N ASP A 123 1.73 0.22 11.70
CA ASP A 123 2.89 -0.47 12.25
C ASP A 123 2.61 -1.08 13.64
N GLU A 124 1.97 -0.30 14.52
CA GLU A 124 1.60 -0.76 15.86
C GLU A 124 0.60 -1.92 15.80
N ILE A 125 -0.39 -1.85 14.91
CA ILE A 125 -1.35 -2.96 14.73
C ILE A 125 -0.61 -4.22 14.29
N TYR A 126 0.31 -4.12 13.34
CA TYR A 126 1.09 -5.26 12.87
C TYR A 126 1.98 -5.83 13.98
N LYS A 127 2.73 -4.98 14.69
CA LYS A 127 3.62 -5.38 15.80
C LYS A 127 2.84 -6.08 16.92
N ASN A 128 1.70 -5.51 17.32
CA ASN A 128 0.86 -6.10 18.36
C ASN A 128 0.32 -7.46 17.94
N PHE A 129 -0.16 -7.60 16.71
CA PHE A 129 -0.63 -8.88 16.17
C PHE A 129 0.46 -9.94 16.18
N ILE A 130 1.70 -9.61 15.79
CA ILE A 130 2.84 -10.54 15.85
C ILE A 130 3.20 -10.90 17.31
N ALA A 131 3.11 -9.95 18.22
CA ALA A 131 3.35 -10.19 19.65
C ALA A 131 2.29 -11.15 20.25
N GLU A 132 1.01 -10.97 19.88
CA GLU A 132 -0.08 -11.85 20.30
C GLU A 132 0.12 -13.30 19.81
N ILE A 133 0.53 -13.47 18.53
CA ILE A 133 0.85 -14.81 18.00
C ILE A 133 2.00 -15.47 18.78
N ARG A 134 3.04 -14.71 19.13
CA ARG A 134 4.18 -15.23 19.90
C ARG A 134 3.79 -15.64 21.33
N ALA A 135 2.86 -14.90 21.94
CA ALA A 135 2.38 -15.17 23.29
C ALA A 135 1.39 -16.34 23.35
N SER A 136 0.74 -16.67 22.23
CA SER A 136 -0.25 -17.75 22.13
C SER A 136 0.45 -19.11 22.03
N THR A 137 0.83 -19.69 23.18
CA THR A 137 1.53 -20.98 23.28
C THR A 137 0.62 -22.16 23.63
N LYS A 138 -0.71 -21.98 23.70
CA LYS A 138 -1.65 -22.98 24.22
C LYS A 138 -2.48 -23.67 23.15
N ASP A 139 -2.43 -24.96 23.27
CA ASP A 139 -3.16 -26.04 22.63
C ASP A 139 -4.67 -25.77 22.52
N GLU A 140 -5.17 -25.77 21.32
CA GLU A 140 -6.44 -26.38 20.89
C GLU A 140 -6.71 -25.90 19.44
N ASP A 141 -6.97 -26.86 18.53
CA ASP A 141 -7.17 -26.62 17.09
C ASP A 141 -5.96 -26.03 16.32
N ILE A 142 -4.81 -26.61 16.53
CA ILE A 142 -3.50 -26.17 16.02
C ILE A 142 -3.49 -25.85 14.51
N ILE A 143 -4.20 -26.60 13.68
CA ILE A 143 -4.14 -26.46 12.21
C ILE A 143 -4.94 -25.25 11.73
N ILE A 144 -6.16 -25.05 12.24
CA ILE A 144 -7.01 -23.91 11.84
C ILE A 144 -6.43 -22.61 12.37
N THR A 145 -5.98 -22.61 13.63
CA THR A 145 -5.36 -21.45 14.28
C THR A 145 -4.06 -21.04 13.60
N ARG A 146 -3.20 -21.97 13.23
CA ARG A 146 -1.96 -21.71 12.48
C ARG A 146 -2.26 -21.12 11.10
N GLY A 147 -3.19 -21.70 10.35
CA GLY A 147 -3.60 -21.18 9.05
C GLY A 147 -4.17 -19.77 9.13
N CYS A 148 -4.96 -19.45 10.15
CA CYS A 148 -5.48 -18.12 10.42
C CYS A 148 -4.36 -17.11 10.73
N SER A 149 -3.43 -17.47 11.62
CA SER A 149 -2.33 -16.61 12.04
C SER A 149 -1.38 -16.31 10.89
N VAL A 150 -1.02 -17.32 10.09
CA VAL A 150 -0.14 -17.14 8.92
C VAL A 150 -0.81 -16.25 7.86
N SER A 151 -2.07 -16.54 7.51
CA SER A 151 -2.78 -15.75 6.51
C SER A 151 -2.99 -14.30 6.94
N ALA A 152 -3.35 -14.05 8.20
CA ALA A 152 -3.51 -12.72 8.73
C ALA A 152 -2.18 -11.95 8.79
N SER A 153 -1.08 -12.63 9.18
CA SER A 153 0.27 -12.03 9.18
C SER A 153 0.69 -11.58 7.78
N LEU A 154 0.47 -12.43 6.76
CA LEU A 154 0.78 -12.11 5.37
C LEU A 154 -0.06 -10.94 4.86
N ILE A 155 -1.37 -10.95 5.12
CA ILE A 155 -2.26 -9.86 4.71
C ILE A 155 -1.87 -8.57 5.41
N LEU A 156 -1.63 -8.59 6.73
CA LEU A 156 -1.20 -7.40 7.48
C LEU A 156 0.13 -6.86 6.95
N ARG A 157 1.07 -7.73 6.57
CA ARG A 157 2.34 -7.31 5.96
C ARG A 157 2.13 -6.57 4.63
N TYR A 158 1.22 -7.05 3.77
CA TYR A 158 0.89 -6.33 2.54
C TYR A 158 0.16 -5.02 2.80
N VAL A 159 -0.72 -4.97 3.81
CA VAL A 159 -1.41 -3.74 4.22
C VAL A 159 -0.42 -2.70 4.75
N GLU A 160 0.55 -3.10 5.57
CA GLU A 160 1.66 -2.25 6.03
C GLU A 160 2.48 -1.72 4.84
N ARG A 161 2.83 -2.58 3.87
CA ARG A 161 3.53 -2.14 2.66
C ARG A 161 2.74 -1.10 1.85
N ILE A 162 1.42 -1.22 1.79
CA ILE A 162 0.57 -0.21 1.14
C ILE A 162 0.62 1.10 1.95
N ALA A 163 0.63 1.04 3.28
CA ALA A 163 0.75 2.22 4.15
C ALA A 163 2.10 2.90 3.96
N ASP A 164 3.23 2.16 3.98
CA ASP A 164 4.56 2.65 3.65
C ASP A 164 4.55 3.44 2.31
N HIS A 165 3.95 2.86 1.29
CA HIS A 165 3.88 3.50 -0.02
C HIS A 165 2.99 4.77 -0.03
N ALA A 166 1.98 4.87 0.83
CA ALA A 166 1.21 6.11 1.00
C ALA A 166 2.07 7.22 1.61
N THR A 167 3.02 6.90 2.52
CA THR A 167 3.97 7.89 3.03
C THR A 167 4.91 8.39 1.94
N TYR A 168 5.34 7.52 1.00
CA TYR A 168 6.20 7.93 -0.11
C TYR A 168 5.55 8.95 -1.04
N ILE A 169 4.22 8.87 -1.26
CA ILE A 169 3.50 9.93 -1.98
C ILE A 169 3.59 11.26 -1.23
N ALA A 170 3.35 11.24 0.10
CA ALA A 170 3.40 12.45 0.92
C ALA A 170 4.81 13.07 0.97
N GLU A 171 5.86 12.24 1.05
CA GLU A 171 7.26 12.67 0.95
C GLU A 171 7.58 13.30 -0.39
N SER A 172 7.12 12.71 -1.50
CA SER A 172 7.28 13.25 -2.85
C SER A 172 6.60 14.59 -3.00
N VAL A 173 5.39 14.76 -2.44
CA VAL A 173 4.68 16.05 -2.41
C VAL A 173 5.47 17.11 -1.61
N SER A 174 6.00 16.73 -0.46
CA SER A 174 6.84 17.61 0.34
C SER A 174 8.12 17.99 -0.40
N TYR A 175 8.76 17.05 -1.10
CA TYR A 175 9.97 17.30 -1.90
C TYR A 175 9.72 18.29 -3.05
N ILE A 176 8.60 18.21 -3.74
CA ILE A 176 8.23 19.19 -4.80
C ILE A 176 8.33 20.64 -4.25
N LYS A 177 7.80 20.86 -3.05
CA LYS A 177 7.74 22.19 -2.42
C LYS A 177 9.05 22.62 -1.77
N THR A 178 9.72 21.73 -1.06
CA THR A 178 10.80 22.08 -0.13
C THR A 178 12.20 21.76 -0.67
N ALA A 179 12.30 20.97 -1.74
CA ALA A 179 13.54 20.35 -2.24
C ALA A 179 14.28 19.46 -1.22
N LYS A 180 13.72 19.24 -0.03
CA LYS A 180 14.32 18.38 1.00
C LYS A 180 13.91 16.94 0.78
N LYS A 181 14.90 16.04 0.69
CA LYS A 181 14.66 14.59 0.63
C LYS A 181 14.45 14.04 2.04
N TYR A 182 13.40 13.25 2.21
CA TYR A 182 13.25 12.44 3.40
C TYR A 182 14.16 11.20 3.28
N ARG A 183 14.92 10.88 4.34
CA ARG A 183 15.66 9.62 4.39
C ARG A 183 14.64 8.51 4.71
N ARG A 184 14.43 7.63 3.75
CA ARG A 184 13.67 6.38 3.96
C ARG A 184 14.44 5.52 4.96
N ARG A 185 13.74 5.00 5.96
CA ARG A 185 14.30 4.03 6.91
C ARG A 185 14.38 2.65 6.28
#